data_c3e93be663e9313199d05188c21848cb
#
_entry.id   c3e93be663e9313199d05188c21848cb
#
_cell.length_a   1.000
_cell.length_b   1.000
_cell.length_c   1.000
_cell.angle_alpha   90.00
_cell.angle_beta   90.00
_cell.angle_gamma   90.00
#
_symmetry.space_group_name_H-M   'P 1'
#
loop_
_entity.id
_entity.type
_entity.pdbx_description
1 polymer ?
#
loop_
_entity_poly.entity_id
_entity_poly.type
_entity_poly.pdbx_seq_one_letter_code
_entity_poly.pdbx_strand_id
1 'polypeptide(L)'
;MAYLVAVSGGVDSVVLLDVMAAQATEPLIVAHVDHGIRGEASAADARFVAALAARYGLPFVSTQLKLGPNASEATAREARYDFLLDTAAQYQAPVVTAHHLDDLVETVALNLVRGTGWRGLAVLSRPGVERPLLGWRKADIRAYALAHRLEWVEDETNASDRYTRNRLRRSIQRLLTAEQAAQITALRDRQLALRHTINEEVQHLLPQFAAERYGFIMIDEASAQELLGAMIMWAGAPRPTRPRLERAVLAIKTARPGSRHVVGDGVYLQFSPRQFTVEVVQ
;
A
#
# COMPACT_ATOMS: atom_id res chain seq x y z
N MET A 1 -7.52 15.51 -17.46
CA MET A 1 -6.56 14.84 -16.60
C MET A 1 -6.33 13.46 -17.20
N ALA A 2 -5.14 12.90 -17.22
CA ALA A 2 -4.94 11.55 -17.76
C ALA A 2 -4.98 10.51 -16.62
N TYR A 3 -5.05 9.22 -16.95
CA TYR A 3 -4.88 8.11 -15.98
C TYR A 3 -3.71 7.22 -16.39
N LEU A 4 -2.84 6.87 -15.44
CA LEU A 4 -1.77 5.89 -15.64
C LEU A 4 -2.25 4.50 -15.17
N VAL A 5 -2.61 3.63 -16.11
CA VAL A 5 -3.17 2.30 -15.83
C VAL A 5 -2.05 1.28 -15.72
N ALA A 6 -1.85 0.72 -14.53
CA ALA A 6 -0.83 -0.32 -14.27
C ALA A 6 -1.32 -1.69 -14.77
N VAL A 7 -0.69 -2.21 -15.82
CA VAL A 7 -1.06 -3.47 -16.47
C VAL A 7 0.08 -4.48 -16.37
N SER A 8 -0.17 -5.59 -15.66
CA SER A 8 0.79 -6.70 -15.53
C SER A 8 0.66 -7.78 -16.62
N GLY A 9 -0.45 -7.79 -17.37
CA GLY A 9 -0.80 -8.84 -18.31
C GLY A 9 -1.74 -9.91 -17.74
N GLY A 10 -1.85 -10.01 -16.41
CA GLY A 10 -2.80 -10.92 -15.77
C GLY A 10 -4.26 -10.44 -15.88
N VAL A 11 -5.22 -11.37 -15.70
CA VAL A 11 -6.65 -11.14 -15.94
C VAL A 11 -7.20 -9.88 -15.26
N ASP A 12 -6.80 -9.59 -14.02
CA ASP A 12 -7.31 -8.43 -13.27
C ASP A 12 -6.92 -7.12 -13.95
N SER A 13 -5.67 -7.01 -14.37
CA SER A 13 -5.14 -5.80 -15.00
C SER A 13 -5.62 -5.62 -16.44
N VAL A 14 -5.89 -6.72 -17.14
CA VAL A 14 -6.47 -6.68 -18.50
C VAL A 14 -7.93 -6.23 -18.43
N VAL A 15 -8.72 -6.76 -17.48
CA VAL A 15 -10.09 -6.32 -17.23
C VAL A 15 -10.14 -4.86 -16.80
N LEU A 16 -9.21 -4.43 -15.91
CA LEU A 16 -9.11 -3.02 -15.54
C LEU A 16 -8.91 -2.13 -16.76
N LEU A 17 -7.99 -2.49 -17.64
CA LEU A 17 -7.72 -1.71 -18.86
C LEU A 17 -8.95 -1.64 -19.77
N ASP A 18 -9.65 -2.76 -20.00
CA ASP A 18 -10.84 -2.82 -20.85
C ASP A 18 -11.98 -1.95 -20.27
N VAL A 19 -12.25 -2.08 -18.96
CA VAL A 19 -13.27 -1.28 -18.28
C VAL A 19 -12.93 0.21 -18.35
N MET A 20 -11.67 0.57 -18.11
CA MET A 20 -11.23 1.95 -18.20
C MET A 20 -11.33 2.49 -19.62
N ALA A 21 -10.91 1.73 -20.62
CA ALA A 21 -10.99 2.12 -22.04
C ALA A 21 -12.45 2.32 -22.51
N ALA A 22 -13.38 1.52 -21.98
CA ALA A 22 -14.80 1.62 -22.32
C ALA A 22 -15.51 2.82 -21.65
N GLN A 23 -15.03 3.29 -20.49
CA GLN A 23 -15.73 4.27 -19.66
C GLN A 23 -15.00 5.62 -19.53
N ALA A 24 -13.69 5.65 -19.80
CA ALA A 24 -12.90 6.87 -19.59
C ALA A 24 -13.25 7.97 -20.61
N THR A 25 -13.51 9.14 -20.09
CA THR A 25 -13.57 10.39 -20.86
C THR A 25 -12.21 11.06 -20.98
N GLU A 26 -11.27 10.63 -20.16
CA GLU A 26 -9.91 11.18 -20.05
C GLU A 26 -8.89 10.26 -20.73
N PRO A 27 -7.77 10.80 -21.22
CA PRO A 27 -6.71 9.99 -21.82
C PRO A 27 -6.16 8.93 -20.87
N LEU A 28 -5.88 7.74 -21.41
CA LEU A 28 -5.26 6.63 -20.67
C LEU A 28 -3.83 6.42 -21.16
N ILE A 29 -2.94 6.03 -20.23
CA ILE A 29 -1.57 5.63 -20.49
C ILE A 29 -1.36 4.26 -19.84
N VAL A 30 -0.90 3.28 -20.59
CA VAL A 30 -0.62 1.94 -20.07
C VAL A 30 0.80 1.89 -19.52
N ALA A 31 0.95 1.51 -18.25
CA ALA A 31 2.23 1.32 -17.59
C ALA A 31 2.46 -0.14 -17.23
N HIS A 32 3.62 -0.69 -17.60
CA HIS A 32 4.03 -2.05 -17.27
C HIS A 32 5.35 -2.05 -16.50
N VAL A 33 5.44 -2.91 -15.47
CA VAL A 33 6.65 -3.09 -14.69
C VAL A 33 7.08 -4.55 -14.76
N ASP A 34 8.19 -4.80 -15.43
CA ASP A 34 8.86 -6.09 -15.41
C ASP A 34 9.77 -6.19 -14.17
N HIS A 35 9.50 -7.18 -13.33
CA HIS A 35 10.30 -7.41 -12.12
C HIS A 35 11.67 -8.07 -12.40
N GLY A 36 11.94 -8.48 -13.64
CA GLY A 36 13.21 -9.09 -14.06
C GLY A 36 13.48 -10.48 -13.45
N ILE A 37 12.49 -11.10 -12.80
CA ILE A 37 12.68 -12.34 -12.02
C ILE A 37 12.61 -13.58 -12.92
N ARG A 38 11.88 -13.53 -14.04
CA ARG A 38 11.56 -14.68 -14.90
C ARG A 38 12.23 -14.67 -16.28
N GLY A 39 13.23 -13.79 -16.50
CA GLY A 39 13.98 -13.73 -17.77
C GLY A 39 13.07 -13.58 -18.99
N GLU A 40 13.12 -14.56 -19.92
CA GLU A 40 12.36 -14.51 -21.18
C GLU A 40 10.83 -14.46 -20.99
N ALA A 41 10.30 -15.09 -19.93
CA ALA A 41 8.86 -15.04 -19.64
C ALA A 41 8.41 -13.60 -19.28
N SER A 42 9.20 -12.86 -18.49
CA SER A 42 8.94 -11.44 -18.21
C SER A 42 8.95 -10.58 -19.46
N ALA A 43 9.89 -10.85 -20.39
CA ALA A 43 9.95 -10.13 -21.67
C ALA A 43 8.74 -10.47 -22.56
N ALA A 44 8.19 -11.70 -22.48
CA ALA A 44 6.97 -12.08 -23.18
C ALA A 44 5.75 -11.33 -22.61
N ASP A 45 5.65 -11.19 -21.28
CA ASP A 45 4.60 -10.43 -20.63
C ASP A 45 4.63 -8.95 -21.07
N ALA A 46 5.81 -8.33 -21.09
CA ALA A 46 5.98 -6.96 -21.56
C ALA A 46 5.53 -6.78 -23.04
N ARG A 47 5.89 -7.72 -23.91
CA ARG A 47 5.44 -7.72 -25.32
C ARG A 47 3.92 -7.86 -25.43
N PHE A 48 3.32 -8.76 -24.63
CA PHE A 48 1.87 -8.92 -24.59
C PHE A 48 1.16 -7.63 -24.17
N VAL A 49 1.63 -6.97 -23.11
CA VAL A 49 1.02 -5.70 -22.64
C VAL A 49 1.23 -4.57 -23.65
N ALA A 50 2.38 -4.49 -24.31
CA ALA A 50 2.62 -3.51 -25.37
C ALA A 50 1.67 -3.73 -26.56
N ALA A 51 1.47 -4.97 -27.00
CA ALA A 51 0.52 -5.31 -28.05
C ALA A 51 -0.92 -5.00 -27.63
N LEU A 52 -1.27 -5.26 -26.36
CA LEU A 52 -2.58 -4.93 -25.81
C LEU A 52 -2.82 -3.41 -25.83
N ALA A 53 -1.86 -2.60 -25.36
CA ALA A 53 -1.94 -1.15 -25.40
C ALA A 53 -2.13 -0.64 -26.86
N ALA A 54 -1.40 -1.19 -27.81
CA ALA A 54 -1.53 -0.86 -29.23
C ALA A 54 -2.94 -1.19 -29.79
N ARG A 55 -3.56 -2.31 -29.38
CA ARG A 55 -4.93 -2.68 -29.76
C ARG A 55 -5.97 -1.64 -29.29
N TYR A 56 -5.74 -1.01 -28.13
CA TYR A 56 -6.58 0.08 -27.62
C TYR A 56 -6.17 1.47 -28.15
N GLY A 57 -5.10 1.57 -28.94
CA GLY A 57 -4.57 2.85 -29.42
C GLY A 57 -3.98 3.74 -28.31
N LEU A 58 -3.50 3.13 -27.22
CA LEU A 58 -3.04 3.82 -26.02
C LEU A 58 -1.52 3.91 -25.96
N PRO A 59 -0.96 5.04 -25.44
CA PRO A 59 0.46 5.14 -25.12
C PRO A 59 0.89 4.05 -24.13
N PHE A 60 2.12 3.53 -24.32
CA PHE A 60 2.71 2.49 -23.50
C PHE A 60 4.04 2.94 -22.92
N VAL A 61 4.20 2.77 -21.61
CA VAL A 61 5.45 3.01 -20.89
C VAL A 61 5.81 1.76 -20.08
N SER A 62 7.08 1.39 -20.05
CA SER A 62 7.52 0.24 -19.26
C SER A 62 8.90 0.42 -18.66
N THR A 63 9.15 -0.31 -17.57
CA THR A 63 10.47 -0.43 -16.98
C THR A 63 10.77 -1.87 -16.61
N GLN A 64 12.06 -2.21 -16.59
CA GLN A 64 12.54 -3.45 -16.00
C GLN A 64 13.26 -3.13 -14.70
N LEU A 65 12.75 -3.65 -13.59
CA LEU A 65 13.37 -3.50 -12.28
C LEU A 65 14.59 -4.44 -12.19
N LYS A 66 15.76 -3.87 -11.93
CA LYS A 66 16.98 -4.64 -11.67
C LYS A 66 17.08 -5.02 -10.20
N LEU A 67 16.10 -5.81 -9.74
CA LEU A 67 16.10 -6.33 -8.38
C LEU A 67 17.05 -7.52 -8.30
N GLY A 68 17.94 -7.51 -7.31
CA GLY A 68 18.82 -8.65 -7.07
C GLY A 68 18.04 -9.93 -6.72
N PRO A 69 18.65 -11.12 -6.83
CA PRO A 69 17.96 -12.41 -6.68
C PRO A 69 17.34 -12.64 -5.29
N ASN A 70 17.74 -11.85 -4.30
CA ASN A 70 17.25 -11.92 -2.91
C ASN A 70 16.28 -10.78 -2.56
N ALA A 71 15.76 -10.03 -3.54
CA ALA A 71 14.82 -8.95 -3.27
C ALA A 71 13.54 -9.48 -2.63
N SER A 72 13.11 -8.87 -1.53
CA SER A 72 11.87 -9.24 -0.88
C SER A 72 10.66 -8.78 -1.73
N GLU A 73 9.51 -9.45 -1.54
CA GLU A 73 8.23 -9.02 -2.15
C GLU A 73 7.92 -7.54 -1.80
N ALA A 74 8.26 -7.12 -0.58
CA ALA A 74 8.07 -5.73 -0.14
C ALA A 74 8.95 -4.77 -0.95
N THR A 75 10.24 -5.10 -1.15
CA THR A 75 11.17 -4.30 -1.96
C THR A 75 10.70 -4.20 -3.41
N ALA A 76 10.28 -5.32 -3.99
CA ALA A 76 9.76 -5.34 -5.36
C ALA A 76 8.47 -4.51 -5.51
N ARG A 77 7.60 -4.57 -4.48
CA ARG A 77 6.38 -3.77 -4.44
C ARG A 77 6.66 -2.27 -4.34
N GLU A 78 7.59 -1.84 -3.48
CA GLU A 78 7.94 -0.41 -3.38
C GLU A 78 8.57 0.08 -4.67
N ALA A 79 9.58 -0.60 -5.21
CA ALA A 79 10.20 -0.22 -6.49
C ALA A 79 9.19 -0.11 -7.65
N ARG A 80 8.17 -0.98 -7.68
CA ARG A 80 7.07 -0.88 -8.64
C ARG A 80 6.26 0.40 -8.44
N TYR A 81 5.90 0.74 -7.19
CA TYR A 81 5.15 1.95 -6.93
C TYR A 81 5.95 3.21 -7.17
N ASP A 82 7.26 3.21 -6.89
CA ASP A 82 8.14 4.35 -7.17
C ASP A 82 8.12 4.65 -8.68
N PHE A 83 8.35 3.65 -9.53
CA PHE A 83 8.23 3.84 -10.97
C PHE A 83 6.86 4.34 -11.41
N LEU A 84 5.78 3.74 -10.90
CA LEU A 84 4.42 4.12 -11.28
C LEU A 84 4.08 5.54 -10.86
N LEU A 85 4.47 5.96 -9.66
CA LEU A 85 4.19 7.30 -9.14
C LEU A 85 5.06 8.36 -9.82
N ASP A 86 6.35 8.08 -10.07
CA ASP A 86 7.23 8.97 -10.81
C ASP A 86 6.75 9.18 -12.25
N THR A 87 6.31 8.10 -12.90
CA THR A 87 5.72 8.19 -14.24
C THR A 87 4.41 8.97 -14.19
N ALA A 88 3.54 8.68 -13.24
CA ALA A 88 2.26 9.39 -13.08
C ALA A 88 2.45 10.89 -12.83
N ALA A 89 3.46 11.28 -12.07
CA ALA A 89 3.80 12.69 -11.84
C ALA A 89 4.18 13.42 -13.15
N GLN A 90 4.92 12.76 -14.06
CA GLN A 90 5.29 13.32 -15.36
C GLN A 90 4.05 13.62 -16.24
N TYR A 91 3.01 12.81 -16.11
CA TYR A 91 1.76 12.99 -16.86
C TYR A 91 0.67 13.71 -16.05
N GLN A 92 0.96 14.15 -14.83
CA GLN A 92 -0.01 14.74 -13.91
C GLN A 92 -1.28 13.87 -13.76
N ALA A 93 -1.08 12.56 -13.67
CA ALA A 93 -2.12 11.53 -13.68
C ALA A 93 -2.14 10.74 -12.37
N PRO A 94 -3.29 10.30 -11.85
CA PRO A 94 -3.33 9.28 -10.83
C PRO A 94 -2.94 7.92 -11.42
N VAL A 95 -2.32 7.07 -10.59
CA VAL A 95 -2.07 5.66 -10.91
C VAL A 95 -3.35 4.86 -10.70
N VAL A 96 -3.71 4.00 -11.65
CA VAL A 96 -4.86 3.09 -11.52
C VAL A 96 -4.36 1.66 -11.45
N THR A 97 -4.84 0.89 -10.45
CA THR A 97 -4.42 -0.49 -10.22
C THR A 97 -5.60 -1.44 -10.07
N ALA A 98 -5.41 -2.70 -10.48
CA ALA A 98 -6.44 -3.73 -10.54
C ALA A 98 -6.72 -4.45 -9.21
N HIS A 99 -6.45 -3.82 -8.05
CA HIS A 99 -6.82 -4.42 -6.77
C HIS A 99 -8.34 -4.54 -6.66
N HIS A 100 -8.80 -5.69 -6.21
CA HIS A 100 -10.20 -6.04 -6.13
C HIS A 100 -10.63 -6.42 -4.72
N LEU A 101 -11.90 -6.77 -4.53
CA LEU A 101 -12.50 -7.02 -3.21
C LEU A 101 -11.82 -8.19 -2.47
N ASP A 102 -11.47 -9.26 -3.17
CA ASP A 102 -10.79 -10.39 -2.53
C ASP A 102 -9.39 -9.99 -2.02
N ASP A 103 -8.66 -9.09 -2.70
CA ASP A 103 -7.38 -8.53 -2.21
C ASP A 103 -7.58 -7.67 -0.96
N LEU A 104 -8.67 -6.89 -0.92
CA LEU A 104 -9.04 -6.11 0.25
C LEU A 104 -9.25 -7.01 1.45
N VAL A 105 -10.10 -8.03 1.30
CA VAL A 105 -10.43 -8.97 2.38
C VAL A 105 -9.19 -9.75 2.82
N GLU A 106 -8.38 -10.23 1.88
CA GLU A 106 -7.11 -10.91 2.18
C GLU A 106 -6.19 -10.01 3.02
N THR A 107 -6.02 -8.75 2.62
CA THR A 107 -5.13 -7.82 3.31
C THR A 107 -5.64 -7.48 4.71
N VAL A 108 -6.94 -7.25 4.88
CA VAL A 108 -7.56 -7.02 6.19
C VAL A 108 -7.36 -8.24 7.10
N ALA A 109 -7.65 -9.44 6.59
CA ALA A 109 -7.51 -10.67 7.36
C ALA A 109 -6.06 -10.95 7.78
N LEU A 110 -5.09 -10.77 6.89
CA LEU A 110 -3.67 -10.91 7.21
C LEU A 110 -3.23 -9.91 8.29
N ASN A 111 -3.71 -8.68 8.22
CA ASN A 111 -3.39 -7.65 9.19
C ASN A 111 -4.02 -7.96 10.56
N LEU A 112 -5.25 -8.47 10.60
CA LEU A 112 -5.88 -8.93 11.84
C LEU A 112 -5.10 -10.08 12.48
N VAL A 113 -4.69 -11.08 11.71
CA VAL A 113 -3.87 -12.20 12.20
C VAL A 113 -2.51 -11.74 12.75
N ARG A 114 -1.93 -10.69 12.16
CA ARG A 114 -0.68 -10.07 12.64
C ARG A 114 -0.87 -9.17 13.86
N GLY A 115 -2.09 -8.98 14.34
CA GLY A 115 -2.40 -8.13 15.49
C GLY A 115 -2.17 -6.65 15.23
N THR A 116 -2.30 -6.19 13.98
CA THR A 116 -2.19 -4.75 13.67
C THR A 116 -3.35 -3.99 14.31
N GLY A 117 -3.04 -2.81 14.86
CA GLY A 117 -4.06 -1.90 15.37
C GLY A 117 -4.95 -1.34 14.25
N TRP A 118 -5.85 -0.45 14.61
CA TRP A 118 -6.85 0.16 13.74
C TRP A 118 -6.29 0.74 12.43
N ARG A 119 -5.09 1.34 12.45
CA ARG A 119 -4.41 1.85 11.24
C ARG A 119 -4.12 0.77 10.20
N GLY A 120 -3.85 -0.45 10.66
CA GLY A 120 -3.61 -1.59 9.78
C GLY A 120 -4.85 -2.11 9.05
N LEU A 121 -6.04 -1.62 9.41
CA LEU A 121 -7.29 -1.93 8.70
C LEU A 121 -7.62 -0.91 7.61
N ALA A 122 -6.99 0.27 7.64
CA ALA A 122 -7.09 1.31 6.61
C ALA A 122 -6.19 0.97 5.39
N VAL A 123 -6.43 -0.19 4.79
CA VAL A 123 -5.61 -0.77 3.72
C VAL A 123 -5.98 -0.25 2.33
N LEU A 124 -5.11 -0.53 1.35
CA LEU A 124 -5.28 -0.17 -0.07
C LEU A 124 -5.62 1.32 -0.27
N SER A 125 -4.87 2.20 0.37
CA SER A 125 -5.14 3.64 0.41
C SER A 125 -3.88 4.48 0.16
N ARG A 126 -2.98 3.99 -0.68
CA ARG A 126 -1.80 4.76 -1.09
C ARG A 126 -2.26 6.02 -1.81
N PRO A 127 -1.80 7.23 -1.41
CA PRO A 127 -2.14 8.48 -2.11
C PRO A 127 -1.76 8.42 -3.59
N GLY A 128 -2.55 9.05 -4.45
CA GLY A 128 -2.32 9.06 -5.89
C GLY A 128 -2.60 7.73 -6.59
N VAL A 129 -3.22 6.75 -5.91
CA VAL A 129 -3.54 5.43 -6.50
C VAL A 129 -5.02 5.12 -6.37
N GLU A 130 -5.68 4.97 -7.51
CA GLU A 130 -7.09 4.60 -7.63
C GLU A 130 -7.28 3.10 -7.88
N ARG A 131 -8.44 2.56 -7.50
CA ARG A 131 -8.75 1.13 -7.58
C ARG A 131 -10.21 0.91 -7.99
N PRO A 132 -10.54 1.10 -9.26
CA PRO A 132 -11.92 1.00 -9.75
C PRO A 132 -12.56 -0.37 -9.51
N LEU A 133 -11.75 -1.45 -9.49
CA LEU A 133 -12.23 -2.81 -9.29
C LEU A 133 -12.36 -3.21 -7.80
N LEU A 134 -12.21 -2.28 -6.86
CA LEU A 134 -12.19 -2.62 -5.43
C LEU A 134 -13.52 -3.20 -4.92
N GLY A 135 -14.62 -2.93 -5.58
CA GLY A 135 -15.94 -3.54 -5.30
C GLY A 135 -16.20 -4.85 -6.04
N TRP A 136 -15.33 -5.29 -6.94
CA TRP A 136 -15.52 -6.48 -7.76
C TRP A 136 -14.91 -7.71 -7.09
N ARG A 137 -15.60 -8.85 -7.18
CA ARG A 137 -15.04 -10.14 -6.79
C ARG A 137 -14.13 -10.69 -7.91
N LYS A 138 -13.16 -11.50 -7.53
CA LYS A 138 -12.31 -12.20 -8.52
C LYS A 138 -13.14 -13.01 -9.52
N ALA A 139 -14.25 -13.60 -9.07
CA ALA A 139 -15.19 -14.35 -9.94
C ALA A 139 -15.82 -13.44 -11.00
N ASP A 140 -16.24 -12.23 -10.62
CA ASP A 140 -16.86 -11.24 -11.53
C ASP A 140 -15.85 -10.76 -12.58
N ILE A 141 -14.60 -10.52 -12.17
CA ILE A 141 -13.51 -10.14 -13.07
C ILE A 141 -13.28 -11.24 -14.12
N ARG A 142 -13.21 -12.51 -13.70
CA ARG A 142 -13.06 -13.63 -14.64
C ARG A 142 -14.27 -13.79 -15.57
N ALA A 143 -15.46 -13.67 -15.03
CA ALA A 143 -16.69 -13.73 -15.82
C ALA A 143 -16.73 -12.62 -16.88
N TYR A 144 -16.35 -11.39 -16.50
CA TYR A 144 -16.23 -10.27 -17.41
C TYR A 144 -15.21 -10.54 -18.53
N ALA A 145 -14.00 -11.00 -18.16
CA ALA A 145 -12.96 -11.32 -19.13
C ALA A 145 -13.41 -12.35 -20.19
N LEU A 146 -14.11 -13.41 -19.75
CA LEU A 146 -14.66 -14.42 -20.64
C LEU A 146 -15.78 -13.87 -21.53
N ALA A 147 -16.71 -13.09 -20.97
CA ALA A 147 -17.82 -12.49 -21.72
C ALA A 147 -17.31 -11.53 -22.82
N HIS A 148 -16.25 -10.79 -22.54
CA HIS A 148 -15.62 -9.83 -23.47
C HIS A 148 -14.52 -10.48 -24.34
N ARG A 149 -14.29 -11.79 -24.22
CA ARG A 149 -13.26 -12.54 -24.96
C ARG A 149 -11.86 -11.91 -24.85
N LEU A 150 -11.53 -11.42 -23.64
CA LEU A 150 -10.23 -10.84 -23.38
C LEU A 150 -9.18 -11.96 -23.27
N GLU A 151 -8.01 -11.69 -23.78
CA GLU A 151 -6.83 -12.55 -23.65
C GLU A 151 -5.98 -12.04 -22.52
N TRP A 152 -5.41 -12.93 -21.71
CA TRP A 152 -4.49 -12.58 -20.61
C TRP A 152 -3.40 -13.63 -20.44
N VAL A 153 -2.33 -13.27 -19.75
CA VAL A 153 -1.26 -14.20 -19.39
C VAL A 153 -1.62 -14.87 -18.05
N GLU A 154 -1.59 -16.19 -18.01
CA GLU A 154 -1.71 -16.92 -16.75
C GLU A 154 -0.36 -16.97 -16.03
N ASP A 155 -0.32 -16.53 -14.78
CA ASP A 155 0.88 -16.54 -13.97
C ASP A 155 1.02 -17.87 -13.23
N GLU A 156 1.88 -18.76 -13.74
CA GLU A 156 2.17 -20.06 -13.15
C GLU A 156 2.80 -19.95 -11.74
N THR A 157 3.41 -18.84 -11.40
CA THR A 157 4.01 -18.63 -10.07
C THR A 157 2.99 -18.45 -8.96
N ASN A 158 1.72 -18.21 -9.28
CA ASN A 158 0.62 -18.22 -8.32
C ASN A 158 0.41 -19.59 -7.63
N ALA A 159 1.00 -20.65 -8.14
CA ALA A 159 0.90 -22.01 -7.59
C ALA A 159 1.87 -22.26 -6.41
N SER A 160 3.01 -21.53 -6.32
CA SER A 160 4.10 -21.79 -5.38
C SER A 160 4.03 -20.99 -4.08
N ASP A 161 2.99 -20.21 -3.89
CA ASP A 161 2.99 -19.18 -2.88
C ASP A 161 2.72 -19.66 -1.45
N ARG A 162 3.62 -19.32 -0.59
CA ARG A 162 3.65 -19.25 0.87
C ARG A 162 2.32 -19.64 1.54
N TYR A 163 2.31 -20.79 2.11
CA TYR A 163 1.19 -21.57 2.69
C TYR A 163 0.05 -20.76 3.33
N THR A 164 0.32 -19.65 3.99
CA THR A 164 -0.68 -18.89 4.74
C THR A 164 -1.56 -18.04 3.82
N ARG A 165 -0.98 -17.35 2.84
CA ARG A 165 -1.68 -16.43 1.94
C ARG A 165 -2.59 -17.18 0.97
N ASN A 166 -2.08 -18.27 0.37
CA ASN A 166 -2.87 -19.10 -0.54
C ASN A 166 -3.99 -19.86 0.14
N ARG A 167 -3.76 -20.34 1.37
CA ARG A 167 -4.81 -20.97 2.16
C ARG A 167 -5.91 -19.98 2.51
N LEU A 168 -5.54 -18.75 2.90
CA LEU A 168 -6.49 -17.69 3.19
C LEU A 168 -7.26 -17.28 1.93
N ARG A 169 -6.58 -17.08 0.80
CA ARG A 169 -7.20 -16.74 -0.48
C ARG A 169 -8.25 -17.78 -0.92
N ARG A 170 -7.94 -19.07 -0.84
CA ARG A 170 -8.90 -20.15 -1.13
C ARG A 170 -10.10 -20.14 -0.18
N SER A 171 -9.87 -19.86 1.10
CA SER A 171 -10.95 -19.75 2.10
C SER A 171 -11.85 -18.55 1.82
N ILE A 172 -11.27 -17.39 1.48
CA ILE A 172 -12.01 -16.18 1.11
C ILE A 172 -12.88 -16.43 -0.12
N GLN A 173 -12.30 -17.00 -1.17
CA GLN A 173 -13.04 -17.28 -2.41
C GLN A 173 -14.24 -18.22 -2.18
N ARG A 174 -14.10 -19.17 -1.24
CA ARG A 174 -15.12 -20.19 -0.99
C ARG A 174 -16.16 -19.78 0.06
N LEU A 175 -15.77 -19.02 1.08
CA LEU A 175 -16.59 -18.80 2.28
C LEU A 175 -17.12 -17.37 2.43
N LEU A 176 -16.52 -16.39 1.74
CA LEU A 176 -16.91 -15.00 1.88
C LEU A 176 -18.27 -14.73 1.27
N THR A 177 -19.24 -14.38 2.10
CA THR A 177 -20.56 -13.93 1.64
C THR A 177 -20.51 -12.47 1.18
N ALA A 178 -21.49 -12.06 0.38
CA ALA A 178 -21.64 -10.67 -0.05
C ALA A 178 -21.82 -9.72 1.14
N GLU A 179 -22.57 -10.14 2.16
CA GLU A 179 -22.78 -9.37 3.38
C GLU A 179 -21.48 -9.15 4.17
N GLN A 180 -20.70 -10.21 4.37
CA GLN A 180 -19.38 -10.12 5.03
C GLN A 180 -18.42 -9.23 4.25
N ALA A 181 -18.41 -9.32 2.93
CA ALA A 181 -17.61 -8.46 2.07
C ALA A 181 -18.00 -6.98 2.23
N ALA A 182 -19.30 -6.67 2.25
CA ALA A 182 -19.81 -5.32 2.49
C ALA A 182 -19.42 -4.80 3.88
N GLN A 183 -19.52 -5.63 4.92
CA GLN A 183 -19.12 -5.28 6.28
C GLN A 183 -17.62 -4.96 6.38
N ILE A 184 -16.76 -5.76 5.73
CA ILE A 184 -15.31 -5.53 5.69
C ILE A 184 -14.97 -4.24 4.93
N THR A 185 -15.64 -3.97 3.81
CA THR A 185 -15.50 -2.73 3.05
C THR A 185 -15.90 -1.52 3.91
N ALA A 186 -17.06 -1.58 4.55
CA ALA A 186 -17.54 -0.52 5.43
C ALA A 186 -16.59 -0.29 6.63
N LEU A 187 -16.04 -1.36 7.21
CA LEU A 187 -15.04 -1.25 8.27
C LEU A 187 -13.79 -0.53 7.75
N ARG A 188 -13.25 -0.95 6.63
CA ARG A 188 -12.08 -0.32 5.99
C ARG A 188 -12.33 1.17 5.73
N ASP A 189 -13.47 1.54 5.21
CA ASP A 189 -13.80 2.93 4.87
C ASP A 189 -13.92 3.80 6.13
N ARG A 190 -14.51 3.27 7.21
CA ARG A 190 -14.50 3.93 8.53
C ARG A 190 -13.07 4.14 9.05
N GLN A 191 -12.19 3.14 8.91
CA GLN A 191 -10.81 3.27 9.37
C GLN A 191 -10.01 4.26 8.52
N LEU A 192 -10.33 4.40 7.24
CA LEU A 192 -9.74 5.43 6.37
C LEU A 192 -10.17 6.84 6.79
N ALA A 193 -11.46 7.04 7.00
CA ALA A 193 -11.99 8.31 7.48
C ALA A 193 -11.38 8.69 8.84
N LEU A 194 -11.37 7.76 9.80
CA LEU A 194 -10.75 7.96 11.10
C LEU A 194 -9.27 8.32 10.99
N ARG A 195 -8.53 7.62 10.13
CA ARG A 195 -7.10 7.91 9.89
C ARG A 195 -6.89 9.31 9.33
N HIS A 196 -7.76 9.75 8.43
CA HIS A 196 -7.70 11.11 7.86
C HIS A 196 -7.89 12.15 8.96
N THR A 197 -8.98 12.07 9.72
CA THR A 197 -9.28 12.98 10.83
C THR A 197 -8.15 13.00 11.87
N ILE A 198 -7.66 11.84 12.31
CA ILE A 198 -6.56 11.78 13.29
C ILE A 198 -5.29 12.39 12.72
N ASN A 199 -4.97 12.17 11.44
CA ASN A 199 -3.79 12.76 10.84
C ASN A 199 -3.88 14.29 10.77
N GLU A 200 -5.05 14.84 10.45
CA GLU A 200 -5.29 16.30 10.44
C GLU A 200 -5.13 16.89 11.84
N GLU A 201 -5.76 16.30 12.84
CA GLU A 201 -5.62 16.73 14.24
C GLU A 201 -4.17 16.66 14.73
N VAL A 202 -3.47 15.55 14.42
CA VAL A 202 -2.07 15.40 14.77
C VAL A 202 -1.20 16.47 14.11
N GLN A 203 -1.42 16.78 12.83
CA GLN A 203 -0.68 17.84 12.13
C GLN A 203 -0.92 19.23 12.78
N HIS A 204 -2.14 19.48 13.25
CA HIS A 204 -2.46 20.72 13.96
C HIS A 204 -1.80 20.80 15.34
N LEU A 205 -1.70 19.68 16.04
CA LEU A 205 -1.13 19.61 17.39
C LEU A 205 0.41 19.57 17.40
N LEU A 206 1.05 18.99 16.38
CA LEU A 206 2.50 18.77 16.34
C LEU A 206 3.33 20.01 16.67
N PRO A 207 3.05 21.22 16.13
CA PRO A 207 3.82 22.42 16.44
C PRO A 207 3.71 22.85 17.92
N GLN A 208 2.61 22.50 18.59
CA GLN A 208 2.33 22.85 19.97
C GLN A 208 3.07 21.95 20.99
N PHE A 209 3.26 20.68 20.61
CA PHE A 209 3.92 19.68 21.48
C PHE A 209 5.45 19.72 21.40
N ALA A 210 6.05 20.36 20.41
CA ALA A 210 7.46 20.72 20.25
C ALA A 210 8.49 19.82 20.99
N ALA A 211 8.29 18.50 20.98
CA ALA A 211 9.17 17.51 21.64
C ALA A 211 9.35 17.70 23.17
N GLU A 212 8.39 18.34 23.84
CA GLU A 212 8.40 18.49 25.29
C GLU A 212 7.93 17.22 26.00
N ARG A 213 8.76 16.68 26.88
CA ARG A 213 8.45 15.47 27.65
C ARG A 213 7.21 15.62 28.51
N TYR A 214 7.01 16.83 29.11
CA TYR A 214 5.84 17.09 29.95
C TYR A 214 4.52 16.92 29.19
N GLY A 215 4.42 17.41 27.97
CA GLY A 215 3.24 17.23 27.13
C GLY A 215 2.92 15.74 26.93
N PHE A 216 3.94 14.92 26.63
CA PHE A 216 3.79 13.49 26.46
C PHE A 216 3.47 12.72 27.76
N ILE A 217 3.80 13.26 28.92
CA ILE A 217 3.43 12.69 30.23
C ILE A 217 1.95 12.92 30.52
N MET A 218 1.42 14.09 30.15
CA MET A 218 0.08 14.54 30.51
C MET A 218 -1.03 14.01 29.60
N ILE A 219 -0.72 13.57 28.40
CA ILE A 219 -1.69 13.00 27.46
C ILE A 219 -1.80 11.47 27.61
N ASP A 220 -2.92 10.91 27.14
CA ASP A 220 -3.11 9.47 27.11
C ASP A 220 -2.13 8.78 26.15
N GLU A 221 -1.93 7.49 26.36
CA GLU A 221 -0.93 6.72 25.64
C GLU A 221 -1.22 6.61 24.15
N ALA A 222 -2.48 6.51 23.74
CA ALA A 222 -2.86 6.39 22.35
C ALA A 222 -2.55 7.69 21.59
N SER A 223 -2.89 8.84 22.16
CA SER A 223 -2.55 10.17 21.61
C SER A 223 -1.03 10.38 21.54
N ALA A 224 -0.30 9.98 22.58
CA ALA A 224 1.17 10.06 22.60
C ALA A 224 1.79 9.21 21.48
N GLN A 225 1.28 7.99 21.21
CA GLN A 225 1.74 7.14 20.12
C GLN A 225 1.46 7.76 18.75
N GLU A 226 0.31 8.40 18.59
CA GLU A 226 -0.04 9.06 17.34
C GLU A 226 0.87 10.25 17.04
N LEU A 227 1.08 11.12 18.02
CA LEU A 227 1.99 12.27 17.92
C LEU A 227 3.44 11.85 17.67
N LEU A 228 3.96 10.89 18.46
CA LEU A 228 5.32 10.39 18.27
C LEU A 228 5.51 9.74 16.88
N GLY A 229 4.54 8.94 16.45
CA GLY A 229 4.57 8.33 15.13
C GLY A 229 4.62 9.39 14.01
N ALA A 230 3.88 10.48 14.15
CA ALA A 230 3.90 11.57 13.19
C ALA A 230 5.22 12.37 13.24
N MET A 231 5.79 12.62 14.43
CA MET A 231 7.10 13.26 14.58
C MET A 231 8.20 12.46 13.88
N ILE A 232 8.18 11.14 14.02
CA ILE A 232 9.15 10.24 13.36
C ILE A 232 8.99 10.29 11.84
N MET A 233 7.75 10.27 11.33
CA MET A 233 7.49 10.42 9.89
C MET A 233 7.92 11.79 9.37
N TRP A 234 7.72 12.84 10.14
CA TRP A 234 8.18 14.19 9.76
C TRP A 234 9.70 14.30 9.75
N ALA A 235 10.40 13.54 10.61
CA ALA A 235 11.85 13.41 10.57
C ALA A 235 12.39 12.57 9.39
N GLY A 236 11.52 12.07 8.51
CA GLY A 236 11.90 11.34 7.30
C GLY A 236 12.00 9.81 7.46
N ALA A 237 11.56 9.25 8.59
CA ALA A 237 11.55 7.80 8.80
C ALA A 237 10.15 7.20 8.69
N PRO A 238 10.01 5.90 8.35
CA PRO A 238 8.71 5.24 8.33
C PRO A 238 8.10 5.17 9.73
N ARG A 239 6.75 5.18 9.80
CA ARG A 239 6.05 5.05 11.08
C ARG A 239 6.42 3.72 11.76
N PRO A 240 6.90 3.74 13.01
CA PRO A 240 7.21 2.52 13.76
C PRO A 240 5.97 1.67 14.04
N THR A 241 6.19 0.38 14.28
CA THR A 241 5.13 -0.53 14.72
C THR A 241 4.59 -0.13 16.09
N ARG A 242 3.34 -0.49 16.39
CA ARG A 242 2.70 -0.17 17.67
C ARG A 242 3.56 -0.56 18.89
N PRO A 243 4.13 -1.78 19.00
CA PRO A 243 4.97 -2.13 20.16
C PRO A 243 6.25 -1.29 20.29
N ARG A 244 6.78 -0.78 19.16
CA ARG A 244 7.93 0.13 19.19
C ARG A 244 7.52 1.53 19.69
N LEU A 245 6.36 2.03 19.26
CA LEU A 245 5.81 3.30 19.73
C LEU A 245 5.47 3.25 21.23
N GLU A 246 4.87 2.17 21.71
CA GLU A 246 4.58 1.96 23.13
C GLU A 246 5.86 2.06 23.99
N ARG A 247 6.92 1.35 23.60
CA ARG A 247 8.22 1.41 24.29
C ARG A 247 8.87 2.80 24.20
N ALA A 248 8.77 3.46 23.07
CA ALA A 248 9.32 4.79 22.86
C ALA A 248 8.58 5.85 23.69
N VAL A 249 7.25 5.80 23.77
CA VAL A 249 6.43 6.66 24.65
C VAL A 249 6.78 6.42 26.11
N LEU A 250 6.94 5.16 26.53
CA LEU A 250 7.40 4.85 27.88
C LEU A 250 8.78 5.45 28.16
N ALA A 251 9.71 5.35 27.20
CA ALA A 251 11.05 5.96 27.34
C ALA A 251 10.96 7.49 27.45
N ILE A 252 10.10 8.18 26.70
CA ILE A 252 9.89 9.62 26.87
C ILE A 252 9.49 9.97 28.30
N LYS A 253 8.64 9.15 28.92
CA LYS A 253 8.16 9.38 30.29
C LYS A 253 9.21 9.06 31.36
N THR A 254 10.08 8.07 31.16
CA THR A 254 10.91 7.48 32.22
C THR A 254 12.42 7.60 32.03
N ALA A 255 12.90 7.90 30.82
CA ALA A 255 14.33 7.91 30.53
C ALA A 255 15.08 9.04 31.29
N ARG A 256 16.32 8.75 31.67
CA ARG A 256 17.20 9.73 32.30
C ARG A 256 17.69 10.77 31.29
N PRO A 257 17.83 12.05 31.67
CA PRO A 257 18.49 13.04 30.81
C PRO A 257 19.87 12.57 30.36
N GLY A 258 20.23 12.88 29.11
CA GLY A 258 21.47 12.42 28.48
C GLY A 258 21.45 10.98 27.90
N SER A 259 20.41 10.19 28.19
CA SER A 259 20.27 8.85 27.62
C SER A 259 19.70 8.86 26.21
N ARG A 260 19.86 7.73 25.50
CA ARG A 260 19.35 7.48 24.15
C ARG A 260 18.50 6.21 24.13
N HIS A 261 17.37 6.26 23.43
CA HIS A 261 16.50 5.09 23.22
C HIS A 261 16.43 4.72 21.73
N VAL A 262 16.58 3.43 21.42
CA VAL A 262 16.50 2.90 20.07
C VAL A 262 15.04 2.56 19.75
N VAL A 263 14.43 3.25 18.80
CA VAL A 263 13.07 2.94 18.33
C VAL A 263 13.10 1.82 17.29
N GLY A 264 14.16 1.79 16.47
CA GLY A 264 14.38 0.82 15.39
C GLY A 264 14.49 1.52 14.03
N ASP A 265 14.94 0.78 13.02
CA ASP A 265 15.06 1.23 11.63
C ASP A 265 15.85 2.58 11.50
N GLY A 266 16.97 2.71 12.24
CA GLY A 266 17.78 3.92 12.26
C GLY A 266 17.20 5.08 13.08
N VAL A 267 16.05 4.91 13.74
CA VAL A 267 15.39 5.96 14.54
C VAL A 267 15.80 5.86 16.00
N TYR A 268 16.13 7.00 16.57
CA TYR A 268 16.54 7.14 17.96
C TYR A 268 15.84 8.34 18.62
N LEU A 269 15.63 8.24 19.93
CA LEU A 269 15.22 9.36 20.78
C LEU A 269 16.37 9.74 21.71
N GLN A 270 16.78 11.00 21.69
CA GLN A 270 17.78 11.56 22.62
C GLN A 270 17.06 12.41 23.68
N PHE A 271 17.36 12.21 24.96
CA PHE A 271 16.63 12.86 26.05
C PHE A 271 17.44 13.96 26.74
N SER A 272 16.79 15.09 26.93
CA SER A 272 17.22 16.14 27.87
C SER A 272 16.29 16.17 29.11
N PRO A 273 16.50 17.04 30.10
CA PRO A 273 15.61 17.09 31.26
C PRO A 273 14.15 17.39 30.95
N ARG A 274 13.89 18.23 29.94
CA ARG A 274 12.53 18.68 29.58
C ARG A 274 12.09 18.29 28.17
N GLN A 275 13.02 17.94 27.32
CA GLN A 275 12.77 17.70 25.91
C GLN A 275 13.35 16.37 25.45
N PHE A 276 12.95 15.94 24.26
CA PHE A 276 13.60 14.87 23.50
C PHE A 276 13.72 15.28 22.03
N THR A 277 14.66 14.69 21.32
CA THR A 277 14.80 14.86 19.87
C THR A 277 14.63 13.53 19.17
N VAL A 278 14.06 13.56 17.96
CA VAL A 278 14.01 12.41 17.06
C VAL A 278 15.19 12.52 16.12
N GLU A 279 16.06 11.52 16.14
CA GLU A 279 17.22 11.41 15.25
C GLU A 279 17.01 10.25 14.30
N VAL A 280 17.25 10.49 13.00
CA VAL A 280 17.22 9.46 11.96
C VAL A 280 18.62 9.32 11.39
N VAL A 281 19.21 8.14 11.54
CA VAL A 281 20.53 7.81 10.98
C VAL A 281 20.28 7.03 9.71
N GLN A 282 20.72 7.61 8.60
CA GLN A 282 20.67 6.98 7.26
C GLN A 282 21.69 5.87 7.12
#